data_b4afef7e82f09f10748bd4a935ee8863
#
_entry.id   b4afef7e82f09f10748bd4a935ee8863
#
_cell.length_a   1.000
_cell.length_b   1.000
_cell.length_c   1.000
_cell.angle_alpha   90.00
_cell.angle_beta   90.00
_cell.angle_gamma   90.00
#
_symmetry.space_group_name_H-M   'P 1'
#
loop_
_entity.id
_entity.type
_entity.pdbx_description
1 polymer ?
#
loop_
_entity_poly.entity_id
_entity_poly.type
_entity_poly.pdbx_seq_one_letter_code
_entity_poly.pdbx_strand_id
1 'polypeptide(L)'
;LTDRLLTTEGPGEGVVLETKEDPGLGKTIDVIIFNGIVKKGDTIVVGGLKGPIVTKIRAILLPKPLNEIRDPEDKFIATEKVVAAAGVKIVAPGLEDAVGGAPVIVANDEASIELAKNRIKEEMTELRFSSDINGVIVKADTLGSLEALVKFLKSSGIPVRISDIGPISKKDIIEATIVKRKKPELGAILGFNINITQEASIEAKNRGIPIFISNVIYHIVDDFKAWHTKIIEEMRSKEFSQVILPGVIKVLPGYVFRRSSPPIFGIEVLLGCIKPGYPLMKENGEIIGEIMQIQDRGNNIDLAKKGDKVAISVKGDFIVGRQVKEGELLYVAVSDNDIFLLKEKFKDKLSQEELELLDKILKLRLDKELESVES
;
A
#
# COMPACT_ATOMS: atom_id res chain seq x y z
N LEU A 1 -11.24 32.41 -29.67
CA LEU A 1 -10.37 32.19 -28.46
C LEU A 1 -9.01 31.62 -28.86
N THR A 2 -8.95 30.73 -29.86
CA THR A 2 -7.72 30.06 -30.34
C THR A 2 -6.71 31.04 -30.95
N ASP A 3 -7.17 32.04 -31.71
CA ASP A 3 -6.25 33.03 -32.38
C ASP A 3 -5.54 33.98 -31.41
N ARG A 4 -5.91 34.01 -30.14
CA ARG A 4 -5.24 34.85 -29.12
C ARG A 4 -4.24 34.09 -28.25
N LEU A 5 -4.18 32.76 -28.38
CA LEU A 5 -3.35 31.88 -27.52
C LEU A 5 -2.15 31.24 -28.25
N LEU A 6 -2.15 31.30 -29.60
CA LEU A 6 -1.07 30.75 -30.41
C LEU A 6 -0.17 31.89 -30.92
N THR A 7 1.07 31.88 -30.46
CA THR A 7 2.11 32.72 -31.09
C THR A 7 2.74 31.93 -32.23
N THR A 8 2.61 32.47 -33.46
CA THR A 8 3.24 31.90 -34.67
C THR A 8 4.64 32.44 -34.91
N GLU A 9 5.14 33.29 -34.03
CA GLU A 9 6.46 33.94 -34.10
C GLU A 9 7.29 33.59 -32.85
N GLY A 10 8.60 33.60 -32.97
CA GLY A 10 9.53 33.29 -31.89
C GLY A 10 9.98 31.82 -31.84
N PRO A 11 10.77 31.46 -30.81
CA PRO A 11 11.26 30.11 -30.63
C PRO A 11 10.12 29.11 -30.39
N GLY A 12 10.24 27.93 -30.96
CA GLY A 12 9.23 26.89 -30.86
C GLY A 12 9.13 26.27 -29.44
N GLU A 13 7.90 26.10 -28.97
CA GLU A 13 7.60 25.32 -27.77
C GLU A 13 6.62 24.21 -28.12
N GLY A 14 6.81 23.04 -27.48
CA GLY A 14 5.99 21.87 -27.74
C GLY A 14 6.03 20.88 -26.57
N VAL A 15 5.32 19.79 -26.78
CA VAL A 15 5.28 18.65 -25.82
C VAL A 15 5.52 17.34 -26.56
N VAL A 16 6.35 16.46 -25.99
CA VAL A 16 6.57 15.11 -26.49
C VAL A 16 5.30 14.29 -26.29
N LEU A 17 4.75 13.73 -27.36
CA LEU A 17 3.63 12.78 -27.26
C LEU A 17 4.15 11.38 -26.88
N GLU A 18 5.09 10.90 -27.69
CA GLU A 18 5.70 9.60 -27.50
C GLU A 18 7.14 9.56 -28.03
N THR A 19 7.89 8.57 -27.54
CA THR A 19 9.24 8.29 -28.05
C THR A 19 9.22 6.97 -28.81
N LYS A 20 9.81 6.92 -29.99
CA LYS A 20 9.88 5.73 -30.82
C LYS A 20 11.30 5.42 -31.24
N GLU A 21 11.56 4.16 -31.50
CA GLU A 21 12.77 3.71 -32.14
C GLU A 21 12.40 3.36 -33.60
N ASP A 22 12.82 4.20 -34.54
CA ASP A 22 12.50 4.01 -35.95
C ASP A 22 13.71 3.39 -36.68
N PRO A 23 13.50 2.33 -37.46
CA PRO A 23 14.56 1.72 -38.26
C PRO A 23 15.26 2.73 -39.16
N GLY A 24 16.59 2.88 -39.02
CA GLY A 24 17.40 3.79 -39.80
C GLY A 24 17.44 5.25 -39.29
N LEU A 25 16.53 5.67 -38.42
CA LEU A 25 16.50 7.01 -37.83
C LEU A 25 16.99 7.04 -36.37
N GLY A 26 17.00 5.87 -35.71
CA GLY A 26 17.28 5.75 -34.29
C GLY A 26 16.11 6.20 -33.43
N LYS A 27 16.41 6.69 -32.22
CA LYS A 27 15.39 7.19 -31.30
C LYS A 27 14.84 8.53 -31.79
N THR A 28 13.53 8.61 -31.95
CA THR A 28 12.79 9.79 -32.41
C THR A 28 11.74 10.20 -31.37
N ILE A 29 11.29 11.44 -31.42
CA ILE A 29 10.18 11.94 -30.60
C ILE A 29 9.07 12.48 -31.50
N ASP A 30 7.85 12.08 -31.23
CA ASP A 30 6.64 12.68 -31.81
C ASP A 30 6.22 13.83 -30.90
N VAL A 31 6.11 15.03 -31.45
CA VAL A 31 5.95 16.30 -30.72
C VAL A 31 4.76 17.08 -31.26
N ILE A 32 3.95 17.66 -30.39
CA ILE A 32 3.02 18.73 -30.75
C ILE A 32 3.71 20.07 -30.47
N ILE A 33 3.94 20.84 -31.52
CA ILE A 33 4.40 22.25 -31.42
C ILE A 33 3.17 23.11 -31.25
N PHE A 34 3.03 23.79 -30.14
CA PHE A 34 1.89 24.64 -29.81
C PHE A 34 2.20 26.13 -29.83
N ASN A 35 3.50 26.51 -29.80
CA ASN A 35 3.98 27.90 -29.91
C ASN A 35 5.17 28.01 -30.85
N GLY A 36 5.30 29.15 -31.53
CA GLY A 36 6.49 29.56 -32.25
C GLY A 36 6.84 28.74 -33.48
N ILE A 37 8.11 28.69 -33.78
CA ILE A 37 8.68 28.08 -34.98
C ILE A 37 9.81 27.13 -34.60
N VAL A 38 9.81 25.96 -35.24
CA VAL A 38 10.89 24.95 -35.14
C VAL A 38 11.51 24.79 -36.54
N LYS A 39 12.83 24.85 -36.61
CA LYS A 39 13.59 24.69 -37.86
C LYS A 39 14.57 23.52 -37.73
N LYS A 40 14.85 22.88 -38.84
CA LYS A 40 15.98 21.94 -38.92
C LYS A 40 17.27 22.67 -38.58
N GLY A 41 18.09 22.08 -37.74
CA GLY A 41 19.32 22.69 -37.25
C GLY A 41 19.16 23.50 -35.96
N ASP A 42 17.94 23.77 -35.48
CA ASP A 42 17.73 24.39 -34.16
C ASP A 42 18.22 23.47 -33.05
N THR A 43 18.69 24.10 -31.98
CA THR A 43 18.96 23.41 -30.72
C THR A 43 17.66 23.37 -29.92
N ILE A 44 17.32 22.17 -29.41
CA ILE A 44 16.18 21.97 -28.54
C ILE A 44 16.62 21.45 -27.17
N VAL A 45 15.88 21.85 -26.15
CA VAL A 45 15.96 21.27 -24.81
C VAL A 45 14.71 20.45 -24.58
N VAL A 46 14.89 19.17 -24.24
CA VAL A 46 13.80 18.19 -24.07
C VAL A 46 13.89 17.59 -22.67
N GLY A 47 12.76 17.35 -22.01
CA GLY A 47 12.76 16.65 -20.72
C GLY A 47 13.12 15.18 -20.87
N GLY A 48 14.07 14.72 -20.05
CA GLY A 48 14.55 13.34 -20.04
C GLY A 48 14.54 12.72 -18.64
N LEU A 49 14.64 11.37 -18.58
CA LEU A 49 14.63 10.59 -17.32
C LEU A 49 15.72 11.05 -16.34
N LYS A 50 16.91 11.39 -16.84
CA LYS A 50 18.06 11.79 -16.03
C LYS A 50 18.22 13.32 -15.91
N GLY A 51 17.33 14.08 -16.54
CA GLY A 51 17.34 15.54 -16.58
C GLY A 51 17.16 16.08 -18.00
N PRO A 52 17.21 17.41 -18.20
CA PRO A 52 17.05 18.03 -19.49
C PRO A 52 18.13 17.57 -20.50
N ILE A 53 17.70 17.20 -21.70
CA ILE A 53 18.52 16.78 -22.82
C ILE A 53 18.67 18.00 -23.75
N VAL A 54 19.89 18.39 -24.09
CA VAL A 54 20.18 19.43 -25.09
C VAL A 54 20.68 18.74 -26.34
N THR A 55 19.99 18.97 -27.47
CA THR A 55 20.35 18.33 -28.74
C THR A 55 19.98 19.19 -29.94
N LYS A 56 20.57 18.88 -31.09
CA LYS A 56 20.35 19.60 -32.34
C LYS A 56 19.49 18.80 -33.31
N ILE A 57 18.43 19.42 -33.83
CA ILE A 57 17.50 18.77 -34.75
C ILE A 57 18.22 18.43 -36.07
N ARG A 58 18.22 17.13 -36.43
CA ARG A 58 18.74 16.63 -37.71
C ARG A 58 17.69 16.65 -38.79
N ALA A 59 16.47 16.29 -38.47
CA ALA A 59 15.34 16.29 -39.41
C ALA A 59 14.02 16.53 -38.67
N ILE A 60 13.10 17.15 -39.38
CA ILE A 60 11.69 17.31 -38.95
C ILE A 60 10.84 16.61 -40.00
N LEU A 61 9.97 15.71 -39.57
CA LEU A 61 9.13 14.92 -40.44
C LEU A 61 7.66 15.22 -40.14
N LEU A 62 6.90 15.62 -41.16
CA LEU A 62 5.46 15.83 -41.09
C LEU A 62 4.73 14.56 -41.54
N PRO A 63 3.65 14.15 -40.87
CA PRO A 63 2.83 13.05 -41.33
C PRO A 63 2.14 13.44 -42.66
N LYS A 64 2.16 12.54 -43.64
CA LYS A 64 1.40 12.70 -44.88
C LYS A 64 -0.10 12.62 -44.61
N PRO A 65 -0.94 13.34 -45.35
CA PRO A 65 -2.37 13.13 -45.36
C PRO A 65 -2.71 11.66 -45.66
N LEU A 66 -3.72 11.11 -44.98
CA LEU A 66 -4.08 9.70 -45.09
C LEU A 66 -4.40 9.23 -46.52
N ASN A 67 -4.91 10.13 -47.37
CA ASN A 67 -5.21 9.85 -48.76
C ASN A 67 -3.95 9.79 -49.68
N GLU A 68 -2.80 10.21 -49.18
CA GLU A 68 -1.53 10.21 -49.92
C GLU A 68 -0.61 9.06 -49.52
N ILE A 69 -0.94 8.32 -48.44
CA ILE A 69 -0.17 7.19 -47.98
C ILE A 69 -0.49 5.98 -48.87
N ARG A 70 0.37 5.70 -49.82
CA ARG A 70 0.27 4.51 -50.72
C ARG A 70 1.13 3.35 -50.25
N ASP A 71 2.20 3.65 -49.50
CA ASP A 71 3.12 2.69 -48.92
C ASP A 71 3.16 2.84 -47.39
N PRO A 72 3.04 1.77 -46.63
CA PRO A 72 3.19 1.81 -45.17
C PRO A 72 4.54 2.38 -44.67
N GLU A 73 5.58 2.34 -45.51
CA GLU A 73 6.90 2.87 -45.15
C GLU A 73 7.06 4.37 -45.47
N ASP A 74 6.21 4.92 -46.36
CA ASP A 74 6.29 6.33 -46.81
C ASP A 74 5.23 7.22 -46.17
N LYS A 75 5.23 7.27 -44.82
CA LYS A 75 4.24 8.00 -44.02
C LYS A 75 4.58 9.47 -43.74
N PHE A 76 5.82 9.89 -44.00
CA PHE A 76 6.34 11.17 -43.57
C PHE A 76 6.99 11.96 -44.69
N ILE A 77 6.91 13.29 -44.62
CA ILE A 77 7.60 14.23 -45.51
C ILE A 77 8.60 15.06 -44.68
N ALA A 78 9.86 15.09 -45.11
CA ALA A 78 10.85 15.93 -44.48
C ALA A 78 10.56 17.41 -44.77
N THR A 79 10.69 18.27 -43.77
CA THR A 79 10.50 19.73 -43.86
C THR A 79 11.64 20.47 -43.20
N GLU A 80 11.96 21.66 -43.70
CA GLU A 80 12.99 22.51 -43.12
C GLU A 80 12.46 23.39 -41.97
N LYS A 81 11.13 23.62 -41.92
CA LYS A 81 10.51 24.53 -40.96
C LYS A 81 9.08 24.13 -40.67
N VAL A 82 8.69 24.26 -39.40
CA VAL A 82 7.30 24.05 -38.94
C VAL A 82 6.89 25.22 -38.04
N VAL A 83 5.66 25.68 -38.23
CA VAL A 83 5.02 26.75 -37.43
C VAL A 83 3.90 26.12 -36.59
N ALA A 84 3.70 26.62 -35.40
CA ALA A 84 2.60 26.20 -34.53
C ALA A 84 1.20 26.48 -35.19
N ALA A 85 0.17 25.64 -35.02
CA ALA A 85 0.17 24.37 -34.27
C ALA A 85 0.40 23.21 -35.25
N ALA A 86 1.33 22.31 -34.90
CA ALA A 86 1.62 21.17 -35.76
C ALA A 86 2.12 19.98 -34.98
N GLY A 87 1.69 18.77 -35.38
CA GLY A 87 2.27 17.51 -34.95
C GLY A 87 3.42 17.09 -35.85
N VAL A 88 4.58 16.84 -35.27
CA VAL A 88 5.81 16.51 -36.01
C VAL A 88 6.59 15.41 -35.37
N LYS A 89 7.34 14.65 -36.16
CA LYS A 89 8.39 13.77 -35.69
C LYS A 89 9.73 14.47 -35.78
N ILE A 90 10.44 14.57 -34.67
CA ILE A 90 11.78 15.15 -34.59
C ILE A 90 12.83 14.04 -34.47
N VAL A 91 13.83 14.13 -35.34
CA VAL A 91 15.00 13.26 -35.32
C VAL A 91 16.19 14.09 -34.81
N ALA A 92 16.77 13.64 -33.69
CA ALA A 92 17.95 14.27 -33.10
C ALA A 92 18.77 13.21 -32.34
N PRO A 93 20.09 13.39 -32.13
CA PRO A 93 20.91 12.49 -31.36
C PRO A 93 20.63 12.62 -29.84
N GLY A 94 20.84 11.58 -29.08
CA GLY A 94 20.78 11.62 -27.61
C GLY A 94 19.37 11.69 -27.03
N LEU A 95 18.35 11.22 -27.75
CA LEU A 95 16.94 11.20 -27.32
C LEU A 95 16.57 9.91 -26.58
N GLU A 96 17.56 9.06 -26.22
CA GLU A 96 17.33 7.75 -25.60
C GLU A 96 16.58 7.85 -24.27
N ASP A 97 16.87 8.91 -23.50
CA ASP A 97 16.25 9.18 -22.20
C ASP A 97 15.05 10.16 -22.29
N ALA A 98 14.63 10.58 -23.49
CA ALA A 98 13.49 11.51 -23.65
C ALA A 98 12.18 10.86 -23.14
N VAL A 99 11.31 11.69 -22.58
CA VAL A 99 10.10 11.23 -21.87
C VAL A 99 8.84 11.72 -22.57
N GLY A 100 7.87 10.84 -22.76
CA GLY A 100 6.52 11.22 -23.21
C GLY A 100 5.84 12.17 -22.21
N GLY A 101 5.20 13.21 -22.70
CA GLY A 101 4.63 14.29 -21.90
C GLY A 101 5.60 15.38 -21.48
N ALA A 102 6.90 15.23 -21.75
CA ALA A 102 7.90 16.23 -21.40
C ALA A 102 7.85 17.45 -22.34
N PRO A 103 8.16 18.67 -21.85
CA PRO A 103 8.27 19.86 -22.68
C PRO A 103 9.47 19.80 -23.61
N VAL A 104 9.31 20.44 -24.77
CA VAL A 104 10.33 20.68 -25.78
C VAL A 104 10.41 22.17 -26.05
N ILE A 105 11.59 22.77 -25.90
CA ILE A 105 11.81 24.20 -26.06
C ILE A 105 12.97 24.43 -27.03
N VAL A 106 12.75 25.25 -28.07
CA VAL A 106 13.83 25.71 -28.98
C VAL A 106 14.64 26.76 -28.24
N ALA A 107 15.95 26.56 -28.17
CA ALA A 107 16.90 27.47 -27.53
C ALA A 107 18.23 27.42 -28.29
N ASN A 108 18.59 28.51 -28.96
CA ASN A 108 19.74 28.53 -29.88
C ASN A 108 20.97 29.28 -29.34
N ASP A 109 20.85 29.96 -28.20
CA ASP A 109 21.93 30.62 -27.48
C ASP A 109 22.08 30.04 -26.06
N GLU A 110 23.23 30.27 -25.45
CA GLU A 110 23.59 29.67 -24.16
C GLU A 110 22.65 30.11 -23.02
N ALA A 111 22.21 31.38 -23.04
CA ALA A 111 21.31 31.92 -22.02
C ALA A 111 19.91 31.30 -22.12
N SER A 112 19.37 31.16 -23.33
CA SER A 112 18.06 30.51 -23.57
C SER A 112 18.11 29.03 -23.29
N ILE A 113 19.22 28.32 -23.51
CA ILE A 113 19.41 26.93 -23.17
C ILE A 113 19.35 26.75 -21.65
N GLU A 114 20.04 27.58 -20.86
CA GLU A 114 20.01 27.47 -19.39
C GLU A 114 18.63 27.81 -18.82
N LEU A 115 17.93 28.81 -19.34
CA LEU A 115 16.54 29.10 -18.97
C LEU A 115 15.61 27.92 -19.27
N ALA A 116 15.72 27.33 -20.46
CA ALA A 116 14.93 26.18 -20.86
C ALA A 116 15.22 24.96 -19.98
N LYS A 117 16.49 24.67 -19.64
CA LYS A 117 16.86 23.59 -18.72
C LYS A 117 16.24 23.77 -17.34
N ASN A 118 16.29 24.98 -16.77
CA ASN A 118 15.73 25.26 -15.45
C ASN A 118 14.21 25.09 -15.45
N ARG A 119 13.51 25.66 -16.44
CA ARG A 119 12.07 25.52 -16.60
C ARG A 119 11.64 24.04 -16.70
N ILE A 120 12.30 23.29 -17.59
CA ILE A 120 12.01 21.85 -17.77
C ILE A 120 12.29 21.07 -16.47
N LYS A 121 13.38 21.40 -15.77
CA LYS A 121 13.73 20.74 -14.51
C LYS A 121 12.69 21.01 -13.42
N GLU A 122 12.19 22.23 -13.30
CA GLU A 122 11.12 22.60 -12.36
C GLU A 122 9.83 21.84 -12.68
N GLU A 123 9.33 21.91 -13.93
CA GLU A 123 8.11 21.23 -14.37
C GLU A 123 8.18 19.71 -14.14
N MET A 124 9.31 19.07 -14.44
CA MET A 124 9.50 17.63 -14.22
C MET A 124 9.65 17.27 -12.73
N THR A 125 10.19 18.18 -11.91
CA THR A 125 10.40 17.94 -10.48
C THR A 125 9.08 18.00 -9.72
N GLU A 126 8.21 18.97 -10.01
CA GLU A 126 6.90 19.10 -9.36
C GLU A 126 6.03 17.84 -9.49
N LEU A 127 6.14 17.13 -10.62
CA LEU A 127 5.39 15.91 -10.88
C LEU A 127 5.99 14.66 -10.23
N ARG A 128 7.30 14.67 -9.92
CA ARG A 128 8.03 13.54 -9.35
C ARG A 128 7.94 13.41 -7.83
N PHE A 129 7.62 14.49 -7.13
CA PHE A 129 7.55 14.47 -5.67
C PHE A 129 6.11 14.54 -5.17
N SER A 130 5.62 13.39 -4.75
CA SER A 130 4.46 13.29 -3.89
C SER A 130 4.97 13.15 -2.44
N SER A 131 4.46 13.98 -1.54
CA SER A 131 5.08 14.28 -0.24
C SER A 131 4.61 13.43 0.94
N ASP A 132 3.92 12.32 0.69
CA ASP A 132 3.43 11.49 1.78
C ASP A 132 4.55 10.60 2.31
N ILE A 133 4.87 10.71 3.60
CA ILE A 133 5.92 9.90 4.25
C ILE A 133 5.62 8.40 4.10
N ASN A 134 4.34 8.02 4.19
CA ASN A 134 3.88 6.66 4.00
C ASN A 134 2.82 6.63 2.89
N GLY A 135 3.12 6.01 1.78
CA GLY A 135 2.22 5.90 0.63
C GLY A 135 2.74 4.89 -0.39
N VAL A 136 1.94 4.59 -1.39
CA VAL A 136 2.33 3.68 -2.48
C VAL A 136 3.41 4.30 -3.36
N ILE A 137 4.16 3.46 -4.08
CA ILE A 137 5.09 3.87 -5.13
C ILE A 137 4.35 3.82 -6.45
N VAL A 138 4.44 4.89 -7.24
CA VAL A 138 3.72 5.02 -8.51
C VAL A 138 4.70 5.19 -9.66
N LYS A 139 4.49 4.43 -10.73
CA LYS A 139 5.32 4.51 -11.94
C LYS A 139 4.41 4.56 -13.17
N ALA A 140 4.81 5.34 -14.18
CA ALA A 140 4.09 5.42 -15.46
C ALA A 140 5.04 5.56 -16.64
N ASP A 141 4.52 5.40 -17.85
CA ASP A 141 5.26 5.55 -19.10
C ASP A 141 5.52 7.00 -19.47
N THR A 142 4.58 7.90 -19.15
CA THR A 142 4.63 9.32 -19.48
C THR A 142 4.27 10.21 -18.30
N LEU A 143 4.64 11.50 -18.36
CA LEU A 143 4.27 12.50 -17.35
C LEU A 143 2.75 12.66 -17.21
N GLY A 144 2.02 12.72 -18.32
CA GLY A 144 0.56 12.85 -18.31
C GLY A 144 -0.13 11.65 -17.66
N SER A 145 0.34 10.43 -17.97
CA SER A 145 -0.17 9.20 -17.35
C SER A 145 0.13 9.17 -15.83
N LEU A 146 1.35 9.61 -15.45
CA LEU A 146 1.75 9.70 -14.06
C LEU A 146 0.87 10.68 -13.28
N GLU A 147 0.66 11.87 -13.83
CA GLU A 147 -0.19 12.90 -13.23
C GLU A 147 -1.64 12.42 -13.07
N ALA A 148 -2.19 11.80 -14.11
CA ALA A 148 -3.54 11.24 -14.09
C ALA A 148 -3.70 10.17 -13.01
N LEU A 149 -2.76 9.22 -12.93
CA LEU A 149 -2.78 8.15 -11.94
C LEU A 149 -2.62 8.71 -10.51
N VAL A 150 -1.69 9.64 -10.28
CA VAL A 150 -1.48 10.28 -8.97
C VAL A 150 -2.72 11.06 -8.53
N LYS A 151 -3.34 11.86 -9.42
CA LYS A 151 -4.59 12.58 -9.13
C LYS A 151 -5.73 11.62 -8.78
N PHE A 152 -5.86 10.52 -9.52
CA PHE A 152 -6.89 9.52 -9.26
C PHE A 152 -6.69 8.80 -7.93
N LEU A 153 -5.45 8.45 -7.57
CA LEU A 153 -5.11 7.86 -6.27
C LEU A 153 -5.42 8.82 -5.12
N LYS A 154 -5.02 10.09 -5.23
CA LYS A 154 -5.30 11.12 -4.23
C LYS A 154 -6.81 11.34 -4.05
N SER A 155 -7.59 11.41 -5.13
CA SER A 155 -9.05 11.53 -5.06
C SER A 155 -9.72 10.29 -4.44
N SER A 156 -9.06 9.14 -4.51
CA SER A 156 -9.48 7.88 -3.87
C SER A 156 -8.98 7.73 -2.42
N GLY A 157 -8.31 8.75 -1.86
CA GLY A 157 -7.77 8.72 -0.49
C GLY A 157 -6.52 7.83 -0.33
N ILE A 158 -5.86 7.45 -1.43
CA ILE A 158 -4.66 6.62 -1.40
C ILE A 158 -3.43 7.53 -1.42
N PRO A 159 -2.62 7.55 -0.35
CA PRO A 159 -1.43 8.38 -0.28
C PRO A 159 -0.34 7.86 -1.21
N VAL A 160 0.38 8.77 -1.86
CA VAL A 160 1.48 8.47 -2.77
C VAL A 160 2.79 8.99 -2.20
N ARG A 161 3.76 8.11 -1.99
CA ARG A 161 5.08 8.46 -1.45
C ARG A 161 6.05 8.91 -2.54
N ILE A 162 6.13 8.17 -3.61
CA ILE A 162 7.02 8.45 -4.75
C ILE A 162 6.23 8.23 -6.03
N SER A 163 6.35 9.18 -6.95
CA SER A 163 5.88 9.04 -8.32
C SER A 163 7.04 9.31 -9.28
N ASP A 164 7.26 8.43 -10.26
CA ASP A 164 8.35 8.58 -11.21
C ASP A 164 8.00 7.90 -12.54
N ILE A 165 8.78 8.17 -13.58
CA ILE A 165 8.57 7.68 -14.94
C ILE A 165 9.53 6.54 -15.24
N GLY A 166 9.10 5.64 -16.12
CA GLY A 166 9.89 4.52 -16.61
C GLY A 166 9.62 3.20 -15.89
N PRO A 167 10.38 2.15 -16.19
CA PRO A 167 10.15 0.80 -15.67
C PRO A 167 10.36 0.72 -14.16
N ILE A 168 9.70 -0.25 -13.54
CA ILE A 168 9.91 -0.55 -12.11
C ILE A 168 11.30 -1.13 -11.93
N SER A 169 12.10 -0.49 -11.08
CA SER A 169 13.48 -0.82 -10.76
C SER A 169 13.64 -1.41 -9.37
N LYS A 170 14.82 -1.97 -9.07
CA LYS A 170 15.17 -2.46 -7.72
C LYS A 170 15.06 -1.36 -6.66
N LYS A 171 15.34 -0.08 -7.00
CA LYS A 171 15.20 1.05 -6.09
C LYS A 171 13.74 1.22 -5.63
N ASP A 172 12.79 1.09 -6.54
CA ASP A 172 11.37 1.22 -6.24
C ASP A 172 10.90 0.11 -5.27
N ILE A 173 11.43 -1.11 -5.43
CA ILE A 173 11.14 -2.21 -4.50
C ILE A 173 11.71 -1.94 -3.10
N ILE A 174 12.89 -1.35 -3.00
CA ILE A 174 13.48 -0.97 -1.70
C ILE A 174 12.62 0.09 -1.02
N GLU A 175 12.17 1.12 -1.74
CA GLU A 175 11.29 2.16 -1.21
C GLU A 175 9.94 1.58 -0.74
N ALA A 176 9.32 0.71 -1.53
CA ALA A 176 8.09 0.02 -1.12
C ALA A 176 8.31 -0.87 0.12
N THR A 177 9.50 -1.47 0.26
CA THR A 177 9.86 -2.27 1.45
C THR A 177 9.94 -1.39 2.71
N ILE A 178 10.46 -0.16 2.59
CA ILE A 178 10.52 0.79 3.70
C ILE A 178 9.10 1.15 4.15
N VAL A 179 8.20 1.40 3.21
CA VAL A 179 6.77 1.66 3.52
C VAL A 179 6.14 0.44 4.18
N LYS A 180 6.30 -0.75 3.61
CA LYS A 180 5.71 -2.00 4.11
C LYS A 180 6.05 -2.28 5.58
N ARG A 181 7.26 -1.93 6.03
CA ARG A 181 7.68 -2.12 7.43
C ARG A 181 6.87 -1.26 8.40
N LYS A 182 6.42 -0.06 7.99
CA LYS A 182 5.67 0.89 8.83
C LYS A 182 4.16 0.77 8.61
N LYS A 183 3.75 0.58 7.37
CA LYS A 183 2.38 0.52 6.89
C LYS A 183 2.26 -0.62 5.88
N PRO A 184 2.08 -1.87 6.35
CA PRO A 184 2.03 -3.06 5.47
C PRO A 184 0.99 -2.93 4.36
N GLU A 185 -0.14 -2.27 4.64
CA GLU A 185 -1.26 -2.03 3.74
C GLU A 185 -0.96 -1.03 2.61
N LEU A 186 0.15 -0.29 2.69
CA LEU A 186 0.59 0.69 1.68
C LEU A 186 1.88 0.27 0.97
N GLY A 187 2.51 -0.83 1.38
CA GLY A 187 3.77 -1.30 0.84
C GLY A 187 3.61 -1.96 -0.54
N ALA A 188 3.13 -1.22 -1.53
CA ALA A 188 2.82 -1.68 -2.87
C ALA A 188 3.38 -0.74 -3.96
N ILE A 189 3.50 -1.25 -5.18
CA ILE A 189 3.89 -0.48 -6.36
C ILE A 189 2.77 -0.54 -7.39
N LEU A 190 2.38 0.63 -7.91
CA LEU A 190 1.35 0.80 -8.92
C LEU A 190 1.99 1.28 -10.21
N GLY A 191 1.81 0.54 -11.30
CA GLY A 191 2.43 0.81 -12.59
C GLY A 191 1.42 0.97 -13.71
N PHE A 192 1.49 2.08 -14.45
CA PHE A 192 0.64 2.30 -15.61
C PHE A 192 1.46 2.19 -16.90
N ASN A 193 1.06 1.25 -17.77
CA ASN A 193 1.65 1.02 -19.10
C ASN A 193 3.19 0.89 -19.11
N ILE A 194 3.74 0.22 -18.11
CA ILE A 194 5.19 0.02 -17.94
C ILE A 194 5.54 -1.44 -17.71
N ASN A 195 6.83 -1.73 -17.85
CA ASN A 195 7.41 -3.03 -17.54
C ASN A 195 8.16 -3.00 -16.20
N ILE A 196 8.47 -4.19 -15.70
CA ILE A 196 9.34 -4.39 -14.53
C ILE A 196 10.68 -4.95 -15.00
N THR A 197 11.79 -4.46 -14.44
CA THR A 197 13.12 -5.04 -14.71
C THR A 197 13.24 -6.43 -14.09
N GLN A 198 14.06 -7.31 -14.69
CA GLN A 198 14.26 -8.66 -14.19
C GLN A 198 14.75 -8.68 -12.72
N GLU A 199 15.71 -7.81 -12.39
CA GLU A 199 16.22 -7.67 -11.02
C GLU A 199 15.12 -7.24 -10.04
N ALA A 200 14.27 -6.28 -10.43
CA ALA A 200 13.18 -5.81 -9.60
C ALA A 200 12.12 -6.91 -9.38
N SER A 201 11.85 -7.73 -10.40
CA SER A 201 10.90 -8.85 -10.29
C SER A 201 11.36 -9.89 -9.27
N ILE A 202 12.65 -10.25 -9.27
CA ILE A 202 13.24 -11.16 -8.29
C ILE A 202 13.18 -10.56 -6.89
N GLU A 203 13.58 -9.31 -6.74
CA GLU A 203 13.61 -8.61 -5.44
C GLU A 203 12.20 -8.45 -4.86
N ALA A 204 11.21 -8.16 -5.70
CA ALA A 204 9.81 -8.04 -5.29
C ALA A 204 9.27 -9.35 -4.71
N LYS A 205 9.55 -10.48 -5.35
CA LYS A 205 9.19 -11.81 -4.84
C LYS A 205 9.86 -12.10 -3.50
N ASN A 206 11.16 -11.85 -3.38
CA ASN A 206 11.92 -12.11 -2.16
C ASN A 206 11.40 -11.29 -0.96
N ARG A 207 10.95 -10.06 -1.20
CA ARG A 207 10.44 -9.16 -0.16
C ARG A 207 8.91 -9.21 -0.01
N GLY A 208 8.23 -9.96 -0.87
CA GLY A 208 6.77 -10.04 -0.91
C GLY A 208 6.12 -8.66 -1.13
N ILE A 209 6.66 -7.86 -2.07
CA ILE A 209 6.08 -6.57 -2.46
C ILE A 209 5.08 -6.81 -3.58
N PRO A 210 3.79 -6.49 -3.39
CA PRO A 210 2.80 -6.59 -4.45
C PRO A 210 3.02 -5.48 -5.47
N ILE A 211 2.80 -5.83 -6.75
CA ILE A 211 2.96 -4.94 -7.89
C ILE A 211 1.71 -5.05 -8.75
N PHE A 212 1.08 -3.93 -9.04
CA PHE A 212 -0.13 -3.82 -9.86
C PHE A 212 0.19 -3.06 -11.13
N ILE A 213 0.24 -3.73 -12.27
CA ILE A 213 0.53 -3.13 -13.57
C ILE A 213 -0.65 -3.35 -14.50
N SER A 214 -1.11 -2.28 -15.14
CA SER A 214 -2.13 -2.34 -16.18
C SER A 214 -1.96 -1.16 -17.16
N ASN A 215 -2.57 -1.27 -18.32
CA ASN A 215 -2.78 -0.19 -19.28
C ASN A 215 -4.14 0.53 -19.07
N VAL A 216 -4.88 0.17 -18.01
CA VAL A 216 -6.14 0.80 -17.60
C VAL A 216 -6.01 1.28 -16.17
N ILE A 217 -6.07 2.59 -15.94
CA ILE A 217 -5.86 3.23 -14.61
C ILE A 217 -6.83 2.66 -13.56
N TYR A 218 -8.10 2.47 -13.92
CA TYR A 218 -9.12 1.95 -13.00
C TYR A 218 -8.77 0.55 -12.49
N HIS A 219 -8.28 -0.34 -13.35
CA HIS A 219 -7.89 -1.70 -12.96
C HIS A 219 -6.77 -1.70 -11.92
N ILE A 220 -5.78 -0.83 -12.08
CA ILE A 220 -4.68 -0.69 -11.10
C ILE A 220 -5.21 -0.35 -9.71
N VAL A 221 -6.15 0.61 -9.66
CA VAL A 221 -6.70 1.12 -8.40
C VAL A 221 -7.65 0.10 -7.77
N ASP A 222 -8.46 -0.58 -8.58
CA ASP A 222 -9.40 -1.60 -8.09
C ASP A 222 -8.66 -2.82 -7.56
N ASP A 223 -7.63 -3.31 -8.26
CA ASP A 223 -6.78 -4.42 -7.82
C ASP A 223 -6.03 -4.07 -6.53
N PHE A 224 -5.50 -2.85 -6.44
CA PHE A 224 -4.88 -2.36 -5.22
C PHE A 224 -5.88 -2.29 -4.06
N LYS A 225 -7.08 -1.74 -4.25
CA LYS A 225 -8.12 -1.64 -3.21
C LYS A 225 -8.55 -3.02 -2.72
N ALA A 226 -8.73 -3.99 -3.63
CA ALA A 226 -9.06 -5.36 -3.26
C ALA A 226 -7.95 -6.00 -2.40
N TRP A 227 -6.69 -5.85 -2.80
CA TRP A 227 -5.55 -6.31 -2.01
C TRP A 227 -5.43 -5.58 -0.67
N HIS A 228 -5.58 -4.26 -0.66
CA HIS A 228 -5.50 -3.42 0.53
C HIS A 228 -6.54 -3.83 1.58
N THR A 229 -7.79 -4.04 1.15
CA THR A 229 -8.86 -4.53 2.04
C THR A 229 -8.51 -5.88 2.64
N LYS A 230 -8.02 -6.82 1.81
CA LYS A 230 -7.61 -8.15 2.27
C LYS A 230 -6.48 -8.09 3.31
N ILE A 231 -5.46 -7.27 3.08
CA ILE A 231 -4.35 -7.11 4.04
C ILE A 231 -4.83 -6.52 5.37
N ILE A 232 -5.71 -5.53 5.33
CA ILE A 232 -6.29 -4.95 6.56
C ILE A 232 -7.08 -6.02 7.33
N GLU A 233 -7.88 -6.83 6.65
CA GLU A 233 -8.64 -7.91 7.28
C GLU A 233 -7.72 -8.98 7.88
N GLU A 234 -6.66 -9.38 7.17
CA GLU A 234 -5.66 -10.31 7.68
C GLU A 234 -4.94 -9.75 8.93
N MET A 235 -4.53 -8.49 8.90
CA MET A 235 -3.91 -7.82 10.05
C MET A 235 -4.88 -7.76 11.24
N ARG A 236 -6.13 -7.36 11.00
CA ARG A 236 -7.19 -7.31 12.02
C ARG A 236 -7.47 -8.70 12.63
N SER A 237 -7.54 -9.72 11.78
CA SER A 237 -7.74 -11.10 12.24
C SER A 237 -6.57 -11.61 13.08
N LYS A 238 -5.35 -11.28 12.68
CA LYS A 238 -4.13 -11.62 13.42
C LYS A 238 -4.07 -10.90 14.78
N GLU A 239 -4.37 -9.61 14.81
CA GLU A 239 -4.46 -8.83 16.06
C GLU A 239 -5.53 -9.44 16.99
N PHE A 240 -6.73 -9.74 16.46
CA PHE A 240 -7.80 -10.38 17.24
C PHE A 240 -7.40 -11.74 17.81
N SER A 241 -6.62 -12.53 17.07
CA SER A 241 -6.19 -13.86 17.56
C SER A 241 -5.23 -13.81 18.75
N GLN A 242 -4.58 -12.67 18.99
CA GLN A 242 -3.63 -12.45 20.09
C GLN A 242 -4.30 -11.89 21.34
N VAL A 243 -5.53 -11.38 21.22
CA VAL A 243 -6.28 -10.80 22.35
C VAL A 243 -6.90 -11.92 23.20
N ILE A 244 -6.84 -11.77 24.52
CA ILE A 244 -7.51 -12.67 25.47
C ILE A 244 -9.01 -12.34 25.46
N LEU A 245 -9.80 -13.32 25.04
CA LEU A 245 -11.27 -13.20 24.98
C LEU A 245 -11.91 -13.46 26.35
N PRO A 246 -13.06 -12.83 26.65
CA PRO A 246 -13.76 -13.05 27.91
C PRO A 246 -14.32 -14.46 27.98
N GLY A 247 -14.33 -15.00 29.17
CA GLY A 247 -14.93 -16.30 29.46
C GLY A 247 -15.32 -16.49 30.93
N VAL A 248 -16.39 -17.18 31.15
CA VAL A 248 -16.85 -17.66 32.49
C VAL A 248 -16.98 -19.15 32.44
N ILE A 249 -16.37 -19.81 33.40
CA ILE A 249 -16.43 -21.25 33.57
C ILE A 249 -16.95 -21.59 34.96
N LYS A 250 -17.62 -22.73 35.06
CA LYS A 250 -18.09 -23.30 36.31
C LYS A 250 -17.33 -24.59 36.59
N VAL A 251 -16.76 -24.71 37.77
CA VAL A 251 -16.12 -25.95 38.25
C VAL A 251 -17.20 -27.04 38.46
N LEU A 252 -17.07 -28.16 37.77
CA LEU A 252 -18.07 -29.23 37.85
C LEU A 252 -17.89 -30.07 39.14
N PRO A 253 -18.95 -30.21 39.97
CA PRO A 253 -18.91 -31.04 41.17
C PRO A 253 -18.65 -32.51 40.82
N GLY A 254 -17.76 -33.17 41.56
CA GLY A 254 -17.41 -34.59 41.37
C GLY A 254 -16.42 -34.86 40.22
N TYR A 255 -15.95 -33.86 39.54
CA TYR A 255 -15.00 -33.98 38.41
C TYR A 255 -13.63 -33.41 38.75
N VAL A 256 -13.08 -33.70 39.92
CA VAL A 256 -11.71 -33.29 40.30
C VAL A 256 -10.79 -34.50 40.12
N PHE A 257 -9.96 -34.47 39.08
CA PHE A 257 -9.03 -35.56 38.74
C PHE A 257 -7.71 -35.47 39.51
N ARG A 258 -7.22 -34.26 39.76
CA ARG A 258 -6.03 -33.97 40.54
C ARG A 258 -6.20 -32.63 41.27
N ARG A 259 -5.98 -32.63 42.58
CA ARG A 259 -6.28 -31.44 43.40
C ARG A 259 -5.21 -30.37 43.37
N SER A 260 -3.94 -30.71 43.07
CA SER A 260 -2.79 -29.77 43.06
C SER A 260 -1.67 -30.25 42.16
N SER A 261 -0.72 -29.35 41.78
CA SER A 261 0.61 -29.59 41.20
C SER A 261 0.66 -30.35 39.86
N PRO A 262 0.11 -29.88 38.76
CA PRO A 262 -0.95 -28.89 38.60
C PRO A 262 -2.33 -29.48 38.89
N PRO A 263 -3.29 -28.70 39.41
CA PRO A 263 -4.67 -29.19 39.57
C PRO A 263 -5.31 -29.46 38.21
N ILE A 264 -6.12 -30.56 38.15
CA ILE A 264 -6.86 -30.95 36.94
C ILE A 264 -8.31 -31.22 37.37
N PHE A 265 -9.24 -30.49 36.73
CA PHE A 265 -10.66 -30.60 37.09
C PHE A 265 -11.56 -30.32 35.88
N GLY A 266 -12.77 -30.84 35.93
CA GLY A 266 -13.80 -30.63 34.92
C GLY A 266 -14.47 -29.28 35.10
N ILE A 267 -14.75 -28.63 33.98
CA ILE A 267 -15.47 -27.35 33.95
C ILE A 267 -16.57 -27.39 32.89
N GLU A 268 -17.51 -26.49 33.02
CA GLU A 268 -18.45 -26.10 31.96
C GLU A 268 -18.23 -24.64 31.58
N VAL A 269 -18.10 -24.36 30.30
CA VAL A 269 -18.01 -22.98 29.81
C VAL A 269 -19.42 -22.38 29.74
N LEU A 270 -19.70 -21.40 30.60
CA LEU A 270 -21.04 -20.78 30.69
C LEU A 270 -21.21 -19.64 29.68
N LEU A 271 -20.13 -18.89 29.43
CA LEU A 271 -20.14 -17.76 28.50
C LEU A 271 -18.75 -17.52 27.92
N GLY A 272 -18.69 -17.05 26.67
CA GLY A 272 -17.46 -16.77 25.97
C GLY A 272 -16.64 -18.00 25.62
N CYS A 273 -15.34 -17.95 25.83
CA CYS A 273 -14.43 -19.05 25.51
C CYS A 273 -13.19 -19.09 26.41
N ILE A 274 -12.53 -20.24 26.41
CA ILE A 274 -11.22 -20.41 27.04
C ILE A 274 -10.23 -21.06 26.09
N LYS A 275 -8.95 -20.72 26.26
CA LYS A 275 -7.81 -21.30 25.52
C LYS A 275 -6.67 -21.63 26.48
N PRO A 276 -5.76 -22.55 26.13
CA PRO A 276 -4.48 -22.66 26.81
C PRO A 276 -3.76 -21.27 26.81
N GLY A 277 -3.11 -20.93 27.91
CA GLY A 277 -2.48 -19.64 28.12
C GLY A 277 -3.40 -18.59 28.75
N TYR A 278 -4.70 -18.82 28.89
CA TYR A 278 -5.62 -17.85 29.50
C TYR A 278 -5.53 -17.86 31.03
N PRO A 279 -5.32 -16.70 31.66
CA PRO A 279 -5.31 -16.57 33.11
C PRO A 279 -6.74 -16.68 33.68
N LEU A 280 -6.87 -17.32 34.79
CA LEU A 280 -8.14 -17.47 35.52
C LEU A 280 -8.13 -16.69 36.81
N MET A 281 -9.26 -16.08 37.13
CA MET A 281 -9.50 -15.39 38.40
C MET A 281 -10.84 -15.83 39.03
N LYS A 282 -10.93 -15.65 40.34
CA LYS A 282 -12.17 -15.78 41.09
C LYS A 282 -13.04 -14.52 40.98
N GLU A 283 -14.25 -14.59 41.51
CA GLU A 283 -15.17 -13.45 41.57
C GLU A 283 -14.69 -12.30 42.48
N ASN A 284 -13.75 -12.56 43.38
CA ASN A 284 -13.08 -11.52 44.19
C ASN A 284 -11.85 -10.88 43.46
N GLY A 285 -11.67 -11.11 42.17
CA GLY A 285 -10.57 -10.60 41.40
C GLY A 285 -9.21 -11.29 41.63
N GLU A 286 -9.12 -12.31 42.49
CA GLU A 286 -7.89 -13.05 42.75
C GLU A 286 -7.51 -13.93 41.57
N ILE A 287 -6.34 -13.71 40.98
CA ILE A 287 -5.81 -14.58 39.93
C ILE A 287 -5.29 -15.86 40.54
N ILE A 288 -5.81 -17.00 40.08
CA ILE A 288 -5.46 -18.34 40.61
C ILE A 288 -4.42 -19.07 39.78
N GLY A 289 -4.24 -18.71 38.52
CA GLY A 289 -3.29 -19.36 37.64
C GLY A 289 -3.65 -19.23 36.18
N GLU A 290 -2.97 -20.01 35.33
CA GLU A 290 -3.09 -20.01 33.87
C GLU A 290 -3.48 -21.39 33.35
N ILE A 291 -4.38 -21.49 32.40
CA ILE A 291 -4.80 -22.74 31.77
C ILE A 291 -3.60 -23.30 30.97
N MET A 292 -3.13 -24.48 31.32
CA MET A 292 -2.06 -25.17 30.61
C MET A 292 -2.58 -25.98 29.44
N GLN A 293 -3.65 -26.76 29.66
CA GLN A 293 -4.25 -27.65 28.66
C GLN A 293 -5.74 -27.74 28.86
N ILE A 294 -6.45 -27.97 27.77
CA ILE A 294 -7.88 -28.27 27.76
C ILE A 294 -8.06 -29.64 27.10
N GLN A 295 -8.83 -30.51 27.69
CA GLN A 295 -9.09 -31.85 27.16
C GLN A 295 -10.59 -32.13 27.08
N ASP A 296 -11.03 -32.57 25.90
CA ASP A 296 -12.34 -33.15 25.69
C ASP A 296 -12.19 -34.66 25.41
N ARG A 297 -12.79 -35.50 26.27
CA ARG A 297 -12.77 -36.97 26.15
C ARG A 297 -11.37 -37.57 25.94
N GLY A 298 -10.37 -36.97 26.60
CA GLY A 298 -8.97 -37.42 26.53
C GLY A 298 -8.15 -36.83 25.38
N ASN A 299 -8.74 -36.02 24.50
CA ASN A 299 -8.03 -35.33 23.43
C ASN A 299 -7.76 -33.87 23.81
N ASN A 300 -6.56 -33.39 23.51
CA ASN A 300 -6.24 -31.98 23.69
C ASN A 300 -6.97 -31.13 22.66
N ILE A 301 -7.55 -30.02 23.09
CA ILE A 301 -8.19 -29.02 22.25
C ILE A 301 -7.63 -27.63 22.57
N ASP A 302 -7.57 -26.78 21.55
CA ASP A 302 -7.00 -25.42 21.66
C ASP A 302 -8.07 -24.37 22.03
N LEU A 303 -9.34 -24.73 22.03
CA LEU A 303 -10.44 -23.79 22.27
C LEU A 303 -11.65 -24.58 22.82
N ALA A 304 -12.23 -24.09 23.92
CA ALA A 304 -13.56 -24.50 24.39
C ALA A 304 -14.49 -23.27 24.43
N LYS A 305 -15.75 -23.47 24.03
CA LYS A 305 -16.76 -22.42 23.87
C LYS A 305 -17.96 -22.66 24.80
N LYS A 306 -18.84 -21.67 24.88
CA LYS A 306 -20.11 -21.73 25.64
C LYS A 306 -20.83 -23.06 25.42
N GLY A 307 -21.11 -23.77 26.51
CA GLY A 307 -21.78 -25.08 26.56
C GLY A 307 -20.85 -26.30 26.61
N ASP A 308 -19.56 -26.13 26.31
CA ASP A 308 -18.60 -27.23 26.34
C ASP A 308 -18.32 -27.66 27.80
N LYS A 309 -18.25 -28.98 28.02
CA LYS A 309 -17.84 -29.60 29.28
C LYS A 309 -16.53 -30.33 29.07
N VAL A 310 -15.46 -29.76 29.62
CA VAL A 310 -14.08 -30.20 29.37
C VAL A 310 -13.28 -30.29 30.65
N ALA A 311 -12.17 -30.99 30.61
CA ALA A 311 -11.20 -30.98 31.69
C ALA A 311 -10.11 -29.93 31.39
N ILE A 312 -9.71 -29.18 32.39
CA ILE A 312 -8.60 -28.25 32.31
C ILE A 312 -7.50 -28.58 33.31
N SER A 313 -6.25 -28.37 32.93
CA SER A 313 -5.13 -28.30 33.85
C SER A 313 -4.69 -26.84 34.00
N VAL A 314 -4.44 -26.40 35.22
CA VAL A 314 -4.12 -25.01 35.54
C VAL A 314 -2.76 -24.94 36.22
N LYS A 315 -1.90 -24.03 35.71
CA LYS A 315 -0.63 -23.69 36.35
C LYS A 315 -0.89 -22.64 37.44
N GLY A 316 -0.92 -23.07 38.70
CA GLY A 316 -1.18 -22.20 39.84
C GLY A 316 -0.89 -22.92 41.16
N ASP A 317 -0.68 -22.14 42.20
CA ASP A 317 -0.40 -22.68 43.54
C ASP A 317 -1.68 -22.66 44.38
N PHE A 318 -2.63 -23.54 44.01
CA PHE A 318 -3.91 -23.73 44.74
C PHE A 318 -4.34 -25.19 44.79
N ILE A 319 -5.20 -25.48 45.72
CA ILE A 319 -5.81 -26.82 45.92
C ILE A 319 -7.31 -26.74 45.64
N VAL A 320 -7.79 -27.57 44.70
CA VAL A 320 -9.22 -27.68 44.42
C VAL A 320 -9.91 -28.38 45.62
N GLY A 321 -11.01 -27.79 46.07
CA GLY A 321 -11.73 -28.15 47.29
C GLY A 321 -11.33 -27.30 48.50
N ARG A 322 -10.28 -26.46 48.38
CA ARG A 322 -9.82 -25.55 49.45
C ARG A 322 -9.87 -24.09 49.00
N GLN A 323 -8.98 -23.66 48.07
CA GLN A 323 -8.96 -22.30 47.54
C GLN A 323 -9.93 -22.10 46.35
N VAL A 324 -10.17 -23.16 45.56
CA VAL A 324 -11.18 -23.20 44.49
C VAL A 324 -12.19 -24.28 44.84
N LYS A 325 -13.45 -23.93 45.00
CA LYS A 325 -14.52 -24.86 45.40
C LYS A 325 -15.20 -25.50 44.19
N GLU A 326 -15.75 -26.70 44.38
CA GLU A 326 -16.64 -27.28 43.39
C GLU A 326 -17.93 -26.46 43.28
N GLY A 327 -18.38 -26.21 42.04
CA GLY A 327 -19.52 -25.34 41.76
C GLY A 327 -19.17 -23.84 41.64
N GLU A 328 -17.96 -23.44 41.97
CA GLU A 328 -17.48 -22.06 41.91
C GLU A 328 -17.37 -21.56 40.48
N LEU A 329 -17.63 -20.25 40.28
CA LEU A 329 -17.43 -19.56 39.02
C LEU A 329 -16.01 -18.99 38.95
N LEU A 330 -15.35 -19.23 37.82
CA LEU A 330 -14.06 -18.63 37.51
C LEU A 330 -14.19 -17.84 36.24
N TYR A 331 -13.48 -16.72 36.18
CA TYR A 331 -13.49 -15.78 35.08
C TYR A 331 -12.13 -15.77 34.39
N VAL A 332 -12.11 -15.59 33.10
CA VAL A 332 -10.86 -15.28 32.40
C VAL A 332 -10.42 -13.86 32.80
N ALA A 333 -9.19 -13.75 33.32
CA ALA A 333 -8.65 -12.47 33.75
C ALA A 333 -8.13 -11.68 32.53
N VAL A 334 -9.05 -11.03 31.81
CA VAL A 334 -8.72 -10.21 30.63
C VAL A 334 -7.98 -8.94 31.07
N SER A 335 -6.87 -8.57 30.39
CA SER A 335 -6.11 -7.36 30.71
C SER A 335 -6.87 -6.09 30.30
N ASP A 336 -6.54 -4.95 30.93
CA ASP A 336 -7.19 -3.66 30.60
C ASP A 336 -6.94 -3.27 29.13
N ASN A 337 -5.74 -3.55 28.63
CA ASN A 337 -5.40 -3.33 27.23
C ASN A 337 -6.27 -4.19 26.29
N ASP A 338 -6.47 -5.48 26.63
CA ASP A 338 -7.33 -6.37 25.83
C ASP A 338 -8.79 -5.94 25.91
N ILE A 339 -9.28 -5.53 27.09
CA ILE A 339 -10.64 -4.98 27.26
C ILE A 339 -10.84 -3.75 26.38
N PHE A 340 -9.87 -2.83 26.37
CA PHE A 340 -9.91 -1.64 25.52
C PHE A 340 -9.93 -2.00 24.03
N LEU A 341 -9.01 -2.89 23.59
CA LEU A 341 -8.96 -3.35 22.21
C LEU A 341 -10.27 -4.04 21.77
N LEU A 342 -10.83 -4.90 22.61
CA LEU A 342 -12.08 -5.61 22.34
C LEU A 342 -13.25 -4.65 22.20
N LYS A 343 -13.36 -3.64 23.05
CA LYS A 343 -14.46 -2.66 23.02
C LYS A 343 -14.36 -1.65 21.88
N GLU A 344 -13.15 -1.19 21.57
CA GLU A 344 -12.93 -0.16 20.55
C GLU A 344 -12.79 -0.72 19.14
N LYS A 345 -11.97 -1.77 18.96
CA LYS A 345 -11.65 -2.31 17.63
C LYS A 345 -12.45 -3.54 17.22
N PHE A 346 -12.86 -4.37 18.19
CA PHE A 346 -13.44 -5.70 17.93
C PHE A 346 -14.85 -5.88 18.49
N LYS A 347 -15.54 -4.79 18.77
CA LYS A 347 -16.90 -4.80 19.30
C LYS A 347 -17.88 -5.61 18.42
N ASP A 348 -17.69 -5.56 17.10
CA ASP A 348 -18.46 -6.31 16.11
C ASP A 348 -18.20 -7.83 16.11
N LYS A 349 -17.15 -8.28 16.78
CA LYS A 349 -16.78 -9.69 16.93
C LYS A 349 -17.31 -10.34 18.20
N LEU A 350 -17.90 -9.56 19.11
CA LEU A 350 -18.39 -9.99 20.41
C LEU A 350 -19.92 -9.92 20.48
N SER A 351 -20.51 -10.86 21.18
CA SER A 351 -21.92 -10.82 21.55
C SER A 351 -22.18 -9.76 22.64
N GLN A 352 -23.44 -9.35 22.79
CA GLN A 352 -23.82 -8.42 23.86
C GLN A 352 -23.50 -9.00 25.25
N GLU A 353 -23.72 -10.32 25.47
CA GLU A 353 -23.40 -11.01 26.71
C GLU A 353 -21.88 -10.97 27.03
N GLU A 354 -21.02 -11.09 26.00
CA GLU A 354 -19.56 -11.01 26.17
C GLU A 354 -19.09 -9.59 26.47
N LEU A 355 -19.75 -8.57 25.91
CA LEU A 355 -19.47 -7.17 26.24
C LEU A 355 -19.83 -6.84 27.70
N GLU A 356 -20.98 -7.31 28.17
CA GLU A 356 -21.39 -7.16 29.58
C GLU A 356 -20.45 -7.92 30.52
N LEU A 357 -19.97 -9.11 30.10
CA LEU A 357 -18.95 -9.85 30.82
C LEU A 357 -17.64 -9.08 30.96
N LEU A 358 -17.19 -8.40 29.90
CA LEU A 358 -16.00 -7.55 29.98
C LEU A 358 -16.16 -6.42 31.00
N ASP A 359 -17.34 -5.82 31.09
CA ASP A 359 -17.64 -4.80 32.12
C ASP A 359 -17.58 -5.39 33.52
N LYS A 360 -18.12 -6.59 33.73
CA LYS A 360 -18.04 -7.30 34.98
C LYS A 360 -16.60 -7.63 35.37
N ILE A 361 -15.81 -8.15 34.43
CA ILE A 361 -14.39 -8.50 34.63
C ILE A 361 -13.59 -7.27 35.07
N LEU A 362 -13.79 -6.14 34.39
CA LEU A 362 -13.14 -4.88 34.72
C LEU A 362 -13.47 -4.43 36.15
N LYS A 363 -14.76 -4.49 36.51
CA LYS A 363 -15.22 -4.13 37.86
C LYS A 363 -14.58 -5.01 38.94
N LEU A 364 -14.59 -6.33 38.75
CA LEU A 364 -13.99 -7.29 39.71
C LEU A 364 -12.50 -7.02 39.95
N ARG A 365 -11.78 -6.60 38.93
CA ARG A 365 -10.35 -6.26 39.03
C ARG A 365 -10.14 -4.93 39.77
N LEU A 366 -10.93 -3.91 39.44
CA LEU A 366 -10.85 -2.59 40.09
C LEU A 366 -11.19 -2.68 41.59
N ASP A 367 -12.23 -3.42 41.94
CA ASP A 367 -12.65 -3.64 43.34
C ASP A 367 -11.49 -4.26 44.16
N LYS A 368 -10.76 -5.21 43.58
CA LYS A 368 -9.60 -5.83 44.24
C LYS A 368 -8.41 -4.87 44.38
N GLU A 369 -8.13 -4.05 43.36
CA GLU A 369 -7.04 -3.07 43.42
C GLU A 369 -7.32 -2.04 44.53
N LEU A 370 -8.56 -1.60 44.69
CA LEU A 370 -8.98 -0.71 45.78
C LEU A 370 -8.78 -1.34 47.15
N GLU A 371 -9.20 -2.59 47.35
CA GLU A 371 -8.98 -3.34 48.61
C GLU A 371 -7.49 -3.48 48.97
N SER A 372 -6.62 -3.62 47.94
CA SER A 372 -5.18 -3.74 48.16
C SER A 372 -4.47 -2.44 48.50
N VAL A 373 -5.10 -1.27 48.25
CA VAL A 373 -4.57 0.07 48.60
C VAL A 373 -5.02 0.48 50.00
N GLU A 374 -6.15 -0.06 50.50
CA GLU A 374 -6.69 0.22 51.83
C GLU A 374 -6.15 -0.69 52.96
N SER A 375 -5.42 -1.78 52.59
CA SER A 375 -4.80 -2.74 53.50
C SER A 375 -3.29 -2.53 53.63
#